data_587ae5c14406b329c102d1b01691c5fa
#
_entry.id   587ae5c14406b329c102d1b01691c5fa
#
_cell.length_a   1.000
_cell.length_b   1.000
_cell.length_c   1.000
_cell.angle_alpha   90.00
_cell.angle_beta   90.00
_cell.angle_gamma   90.00
#
_symmetry.space_group_name_H-M   'P 1'
#
loop_
_entity.id
_entity.type
_entity.pdbx_description
1 polymer ?
#
loop_
_entity_poly.entity_id
_entity_poly.type
_entity_poly.pdbx_seq_one_letter_code
_entity_poly.pdbx_strand_id
1 'polypeptide(L)'
;MDKANVNELLEAQAHVWNHIFSFINSMSLKCAVDLGIPDIIHNHGQPLTLTELLAALPTLNPTKARNIYRLMRILVHSGFFAQQKLSHGDGVQEDGYVLTNASRLLLMDNPLSVTPFLKVMLDPILTKPWDFLGIWFQNNDRTPFGTAHGKAFWDYAGHNPKLDNFFNEGMASDARLVSSVLIDKCKGSFEGLDWLVDVGGGTGTLGKAIADAFPHLECTVFDLPHVVAGLQDNGNLKYVGGDMFECVPVADAVLLKWILHDRNDDECLKILKRCKEAISNQHKGAMIKKGRERREEEWAKLFFAAGFSNYKITPILGLRSLIEVFP
;
A
#
# COMPACT_ATOMS: atom_id res chain seq x y z
N MET A 1 6.16 -47.03 -9.01
CA MET A 1 6.26 -45.81 -8.18
C MET A 1 5.93 -46.19 -6.75
N ASP A 2 6.80 -45.91 -5.82
CA ASP A 2 6.59 -46.16 -4.40
C ASP A 2 5.48 -45.22 -3.90
N LYS A 3 4.58 -45.70 -2.95
CA LYS A 3 3.45 -44.90 -2.47
C LYS A 3 3.89 -43.56 -1.83
N ALA A 4 5.05 -43.53 -1.19
CA ALA A 4 5.63 -42.30 -0.65
C ALA A 4 5.95 -41.27 -1.75
N ASN A 5 6.48 -41.72 -2.88
CA ASN A 5 6.82 -40.85 -4.02
C ASN A 5 5.57 -40.23 -4.69
N VAL A 6 4.43 -40.93 -4.70
CA VAL A 6 3.17 -40.37 -5.28
C VAL A 6 2.62 -39.24 -4.42
N ASN A 7 2.67 -39.35 -3.08
CA ASN A 7 2.21 -38.27 -2.21
C ASN A 7 3.08 -37.01 -2.34
N GLU A 8 4.40 -37.14 -2.37
CA GLU A 8 5.33 -36.04 -2.62
C GLU A 8 5.06 -35.32 -3.95
N LEU A 9 4.76 -36.09 -5.01
CA LEU A 9 4.40 -35.51 -6.32
C LEU A 9 3.08 -34.74 -6.26
N LEU A 10 2.07 -35.24 -5.53
CA LEU A 10 0.80 -34.53 -5.38
C LEU A 10 0.94 -33.26 -4.53
N GLU A 11 1.76 -33.27 -3.48
CA GLU A 11 2.09 -32.08 -2.70
C GLU A 11 2.83 -31.04 -3.54
N ALA A 12 3.81 -31.47 -4.32
CA ALA A 12 4.53 -30.60 -5.27
C ALA A 12 3.59 -30.01 -6.31
N GLN A 13 2.68 -30.82 -6.88
CA GLN A 13 1.65 -30.35 -7.82
C GLN A 13 0.73 -29.29 -7.16
N ALA A 14 0.25 -29.55 -5.95
CA ALA A 14 -0.60 -28.61 -5.22
C ALA A 14 0.12 -27.28 -4.98
N HIS A 15 1.42 -27.34 -4.63
CA HIS A 15 2.24 -26.14 -4.48
C HIS A 15 2.32 -25.32 -5.78
N VAL A 16 2.60 -25.95 -6.90
CA VAL A 16 2.63 -25.29 -8.22
C VAL A 16 1.27 -24.70 -8.57
N TRP A 17 0.19 -25.44 -8.37
CA TRP A 17 -1.16 -24.97 -8.67
C TRP A 17 -1.59 -23.80 -7.82
N ASN A 18 -1.25 -23.78 -6.56
CA ASN A 18 -1.52 -22.63 -5.68
C ASN A 18 -0.87 -21.35 -6.21
N HIS A 19 0.32 -21.45 -6.81
CA HIS A 19 0.98 -20.28 -7.45
C HIS A 19 0.32 -19.90 -8.77
N ILE A 20 -0.01 -20.88 -9.63
CA ILE A 20 -0.68 -20.63 -10.91
C ILE A 20 -2.02 -19.92 -10.69
N PHE A 21 -2.80 -20.30 -9.69
CA PHE A 21 -4.15 -19.79 -9.46
C PHE A 21 -4.23 -18.65 -8.45
N SER A 22 -3.12 -18.21 -7.85
CA SER A 22 -3.11 -17.16 -6.82
C SER A 22 -3.73 -15.84 -7.30
N PHE A 23 -3.58 -15.49 -8.58
CA PHE A 23 -4.16 -14.27 -9.17
C PHE A 23 -5.70 -14.25 -9.11
N ILE A 24 -6.35 -15.42 -9.06
CA ILE A 24 -7.82 -15.52 -8.99
C ILE A 24 -8.33 -14.84 -7.72
N ASN A 25 -7.62 -14.98 -6.60
CA ASN A 25 -7.99 -14.34 -5.34
C ASN A 25 -8.00 -12.81 -5.47
N SER A 26 -6.95 -12.24 -6.04
CA SER A 26 -6.82 -10.79 -6.24
C SER A 26 -7.89 -10.25 -7.20
N MET A 27 -8.13 -10.95 -8.31
CA MET A 27 -9.13 -10.53 -9.29
C MET A 27 -10.58 -10.72 -8.78
N SER A 28 -10.83 -11.75 -7.96
CA SER A 28 -12.12 -11.93 -7.28
C SER A 28 -12.38 -10.80 -6.29
N LEU A 29 -11.37 -10.41 -5.52
CA LEU A 29 -11.46 -9.29 -4.59
C LEU A 29 -11.73 -7.97 -5.31
N LYS A 30 -10.98 -7.69 -6.39
CA LYS A 30 -11.21 -6.52 -7.24
C LYS A 30 -12.65 -6.50 -7.77
N CYS A 31 -13.13 -7.63 -8.31
CA CYS A 31 -14.49 -7.75 -8.81
C CYS A 31 -15.54 -7.45 -7.73
N ALA A 32 -15.37 -7.96 -6.51
CA ALA A 32 -16.31 -7.68 -5.41
C ALA A 32 -16.33 -6.20 -5.03
N VAL A 33 -15.18 -5.53 -5.03
CA VAL A 33 -15.06 -4.09 -4.78
C VAL A 33 -15.70 -3.29 -5.92
N ASP A 34 -15.46 -3.66 -7.18
CA ASP A 34 -16.05 -3.00 -8.34
C ASP A 34 -17.58 -3.15 -8.39
N LEU A 35 -18.11 -4.26 -7.87
CA LEU A 35 -19.54 -4.50 -7.70
C LEU A 35 -20.16 -3.84 -6.45
N GLY A 36 -19.33 -3.23 -5.57
CA GLY A 36 -19.77 -2.59 -4.33
C GLY A 36 -20.27 -3.57 -3.27
N ILE A 37 -19.90 -4.85 -3.36
CA ILE A 37 -20.37 -5.90 -2.43
C ILE A 37 -20.06 -5.58 -0.96
N PRO A 38 -18.86 -5.07 -0.58
CA PRO A 38 -18.59 -4.70 0.81
C PRO A 38 -19.59 -3.67 1.34
N ASP A 39 -19.87 -2.61 0.56
CA ASP A 39 -20.79 -1.54 0.97
C ASP A 39 -22.24 -2.00 1.00
N ILE A 40 -22.65 -2.87 0.08
CA ILE A 40 -24.00 -3.48 0.09
C ILE A 40 -24.21 -4.27 1.38
N ILE A 41 -23.26 -5.14 1.77
CA ILE A 41 -23.35 -5.93 3.01
C ILE A 41 -23.34 -5.02 4.24
N HIS A 42 -22.50 -3.97 4.23
CA HIS A 42 -22.42 -3.00 5.31
C HIS A 42 -23.75 -2.27 5.52
N ASN A 43 -24.32 -1.73 4.44
CA ASN A 43 -25.51 -0.91 4.46
C ASN A 43 -26.77 -1.72 4.80
N HIS A 44 -26.77 -3.02 4.56
CA HIS A 44 -27.84 -3.90 4.98
C HIS A 44 -27.97 -3.99 6.52
N GLY A 45 -26.87 -3.88 7.24
CA GLY A 45 -26.83 -3.77 8.71
C GLY A 45 -27.05 -5.08 9.47
N GLN A 46 -27.36 -6.17 8.79
CA GLN A 46 -27.53 -7.54 9.32
C GLN A 46 -26.97 -8.55 8.31
N PRO A 47 -26.83 -9.85 8.67
CA PRO A 47 -26.35 -10.85 7.71
C PRO A 47 -27.22 -10.87 6.46
N LEU A 48 -26.60 -10.73 5.28
CA LEU A 48 -27.26 -10.59 3.98
C LEU A 48 -27.29 -11.92 3.25
N THR A 49 -28.46 -12.44 2.93
CA THR A 49 -28.60 -13.69 2.16
C THR A 49 -28.12 -13.51 0.71
N LEU A 50 -27.84 -14.62 0.02
CA LEU A 50 -27.47 -14.56 -1.39
C LEU A 50 -28.57 -13.92 -2.24
N THR A 51 -29.83 -14.24 -1.94
CA THR A 51 -30.99 -13.70 -2.66
C THR A 51 -31.10 -12.18 -2.52
N GLU A 52 -30.91 -11.66 -1.32
CA GLU A 52 -30.91 -10.22 -1.04
C GLU A 52 -29.70 -9.52 -1.69
N LEU A 53 -28.50 -10.15 -1.64
CA LEU A 53 -27.32 -9.64 -2.32
C LEU A 53 -27.55 -9.51 -3.84
N LEU A 54 -28.14 -10.54 -4.46
CA LEU A 54 -28.45 -10.50 -5.90
C LEU A 54 -29.44 -9.40 -6.24
N ALA A 55 -30.46 -9.18 -5.39
CA ALA A 55 -31.43 -8.11 -5.57
C ALA A 55 -30.81 -6.71 -5.38
N ALA A 56 -29.80 -6.58 -4.56
CA ALA A 56 -29.10 -5.32 -4.27
C ALA A 56 -28.03 -4.95 -5.31
N LEU A 57 -27.68 -5.85 -6.25
CA LEU A 57 -26.67 -5.57 -7.29
C LEU A 57 -27.34 -4.91 -8.53
N PRO A 58 -27.20 -3.58 -8.72
CA PRO A 58 -28.03 -2.84 -9.69
C PRO A 58 -27.70 -3.13 -11.16
N THR A 59 -26.48 -3.57 -11.43
CA THR A 59 -25.97 -3.80 -12.79
C THR A 59 -25.79 -5.28 -13.13
N LEU A 60 -26.24 -6.18 -12.24
CA LEU A 60 -26.04 -7.60 -12.44
C LEU A 60 -26.91 -8.11 -13.59
N ASN A 61 -26.26 -8.74 -14.57
CA ASN A 61 -26.99 -9.51 -15.57
C ASN A 61 -27.61 -10.74 -14.88
N PRO A 62 -28.95 -10.92 -14.94
CA PRO A 62 -29.64 -12.02 -14.24
C PRO A 62 -29.11 -13.41 -14.62
N THR A 63 -28.64 -13.59 -15.84
CA THR A 63 -28.04 -14.88 -16.28
C THR A 63 -26.74 -15.23 -15.56
N LYS A 64 -26.10 -14.27 -14.90
CA LYS A 64 -24.85 -14.39 -14.14
C LYS A 64 -25.06 -14.54 -12.63
N ALA A 65 -26.29 -14.48 -12.14
CA ALA A 65 -26.60 -14.59 -10.71
C ALA A 65 -25.94 -15.78 -10.02
N ARG A 66 -25.96 -16.98 -10.65
CA ARG A 66 -25.30 -18.17 -10.14
C ARG A 66 -23.78 -18.01 -9.94
N ASN A 67 -23.14 -17.12 -10.69
CA ASN A 67 -21.69 -16.89 -10.59
C ASN A 67 -21.34 -16.04 -9.37
N ILE A 68 -22.24 -15.20 -8.86
CA ILE A 68 -22.05 -14.43 -7.61
C ILE A 68 -21.85 -15.38 -6.43
N TYR A 69 -22.63 -16.47 -6.34
CA TYR A 69 -22.39 -17.49 -5.32
C TYR A 69 -20.96 -18.03 -5.34
N ARG A 70 -20.41 -18.28 -6.55
CA ARG A 70 -19.02 -18.79 -6.70
C ARG A 70 -17.99 -17.73 -6.30
N LEU A 71 -18.23 -16.46 -6.65
CA LEU A 71 -17.40 -15.32 -6.24
C LEU A 71 -17.41 -15.19 -4.70
N MET A 72 -18.57 -15.18 -4.09
CA MET A 72 -18.70 -15.08 -2.63
C MET A 72 -18.03 -16.25 -1.91
N ARG A 73 -18.15 -17.46 -2.44
CA ARG A 73 -17.52 -18.66 -1.89
C ARG A 73 -15.99 -18.56 -1.81
N ILE A 74 -15.35 -18.04 -2.87
CA ILE A 74 -13.90 -17.79 -2.89
C ILE A 74 -13.52 -16.72 -1.85
N LEU A 75 -14.30 -15.66 -1.74
CA LEU A 75 -14.02 -14.53 -0.83
C LEU A 75 -14.27 -14.89 0.63
N VAL A 76 -15.25 -15.77 0.92
CA VAL A 76 -15.43 -16.36 2.25
C VAL A 76 -14.24 -17.25 2.59
N HIS A 77 -13.82 -18.14 1.67
CA HIS A 77 -12.65 -19.01 1.88
C HIS A 77 -11.36 -18.21 2.11
N SER A 78 -11.21 -17.07 1.44
CA SER A 78 -10.08 -16.15 1.59
C SER A 78 -10.19 -15.20 2.80
N GLY A 79 -11.25 -15.32 3.62
CA GLY A 79 -11.42 -14.55 4.86
C GLY A 79 -11.87 -13.10 4.68
N PHE A 80 -12.27 -12.67 3.46
CA PHE A 80 -12.82 -11.33 3.25
C PHE A 80 -14.26 -11.20 3.72
N PHE A 81 -15.05 -12.25 3.59
CA PHE A 81 -16.40 -12.31 4.15
C PHE A 81 -16.52 -13.54 5.05
N ALA A 82 -17.51 -13.52 5.93
CA ALA A 82 -17.90 -14.69 6.72
C ALA A 82 -19.38 -15.00 6.48
N GLN A 83 -19.78 -16.21 6.87
CA GLN A 83 -21.18 -16.63 6.85
C GLN A 83 -21.70 -16.77 8.28
N GLN A 84 -22.92 -16.30 8.50
CA GLN A 84 -23.65 -16.43 9.75
C GLN A 84 -24.98 -17.10 9.48
N LYS A 85 -25.38 -18.06 10.33
CA LYS A 85 -26.68 -18.70 10.25
C LYS A 85 -27.79 -17.72 10.63
N LEU A 86 -28.78 -17.64 9.77
CA LEU A 86 -30.03 -16.93 10.02
C LEU A 86 -31.10 -18.00 10.36
N SER A 87 -31.80 -17.81 11.47
CA SER A 87 -32.94 -18.67 11.85
C SER A 87 -34.22 -17.95 11.53
N HIS A 88 -34.96 -18.45 10.57
CA HIS A 88 -36.33 -18.00 10.31
C HIS A 88 -37.31 -18.76 11.21
N GLY A 89 -38.44 -18.14 11.58
CA GLY A 89 -39.41 -18.67 12.51
C GLY A 89 -40.07 -19.99 12.06
N ASP A 90 -39.87 -20.40 10.81
CA ASP A 90 -40.32 -21.65 10.20
C ASP A 90 -39.30 -22.81 10.33
N GLY A 91 -38.18 -22.59 11.04
CA GLY A 91 -37.12 -23.60 11.24
C GLY A 91 -36.15 -23.75 10.06
N VAL A 92 -36.32 -22.97 8.99
CA VAL A 92 -35.37 -22.93 7.88
C VAL A 92 -34.15 -22.14 8.29
N GLN A 93 -32.97 -22.74 8.12
CA GLN A 93 -31.68 -22.07 8.31
C GLN A 93 -31.12 -21.65 6.95
N GLU A 94 -30.80 -20.37 6.81
CA GLU A 94 -30.13 -19.82 5.64
C GLU A 94 -28.80 -19.17 6.06
N ASP A 95 -27.82 -19.14 5.16
CA ASP A 95 -26.53 -18.48 5.40
C ASP A 95 -26.59 -17.02 4.92
N GLY A 96 -26.31 -16.09 5.82
CA GLY A 96 -26.11 -14.69 5.49
C GLY A 96 -24.65 -14.28 5.50
N TYR A 97 -24.24 -13.45 4.55
CA TYR A 97 -22.90 -12.89 4.47
C TYR A 97 -22.73 -11.71 5.43
N VAL A 98 -21.57 -11.66 6.08
CA VAL A 98 -21.17 -10.57 6.97
C VAL A 98 -19.74 -10.12 6.66
N LEU A 99 -19.42 -8.85 7.00
CA LEU A 99 -18.07 -8.32 6.85
C LEU A 99 -17.12 -8.88 7.92
N THR A 100 -15.90 -9.18 7.50
CA THR A 100 -14.75 -9.37 8.38
C THR A 100 -14.01 -8.04 8.59
N ASN A 101 -13.00 -8.01 9.46
CA ASN A 101 -12.14 -6.83 9.61
C ASN A 101 -11.42 -6.48 8.30
N ALA A 102 -11.06 -7.47 7.48
CA ALA A 102 -10.43 -7.23 6.17
C ALA A 102 -11.37 -6.50 5.20
N SER A 103 -12.62 -6.96 5.08
CA SER A 103 -13.57 -6.29 4.17
C SER A 103 -14.09 -4.95 4.69
N ARG A 104 -14.02 -4.68 6.00
CA ARG A 104 -14.30 -3.33 6.55
C ARG A 104 -13.30 -2.27 6.06
N LEU A 105 -12.06 -2.67 5.76
CA LEU A 105 -11.07 -1.80 5.12
C LEU A 105 -11.35 -1.56 3.62
N LEU A 106 -12.36 -2.20 3.04
CA LEU A 106 -12.75 -2.01 1.65
C LEU A 106 -13.98 -1.10 1.48
N LEU A 107 -14.60 -0.67 2.58
CA LEU A 107 -15.76 0.23 2.55
C LEU A 107 -15.36 1.60 1.98
N MET A 108 -16.19 2.15 1.10
CA MET A 108 -15.94 3.43 0.44
C MET A 108 -15.89 4.60 1.44
N ASP A 109 -16.78 4.58 2.43
CA ASP A 109 -16.91 5.65 3.44
C ASP A 109 -15.97 5.46 4.64
N ASN A 110 -15.16 4.40 4.67
CA ASN A 110 -14.19 4.21 5.74
C ASN A 110 -12.99 5.15 5.52
N PRO A 111 -12.65 6.05 6.48
CA PRO A 111 -11.48 6.93 6.35
C PRO A 111 -10.16 6.18 6.16
N LEU A 112 -10.07 4.93 6.63
CA LEU A 112 -8.92 4.05 6.47
C LEU A 112 -9.08 3.06 5.31
N SER A 113 -10.02 3.30 4.39
CA SER A 113 -10.26 2.43 3.24
C SER A 113 -9.00 2.23 2.41
N VAL A 114 -8.69 0.98 2.10
CA VAL A 114 -7.59 0.61 1.17
C VAL A 114 -8.10 0.32 -0.24
N THR A 115 -9.37 0.57 -0.51
CA THR A 115 -9.99 0.40 -1.83
C THR A 115 -9.26 1.18 -2.93
N PRO A 116 -8.86 2.46 -2.76
CA PRO A 116 -8.09 3.16 -3.78
C PRO A 116 -6.74 2.48 -4.06
N PHE A 117 -6.03 2.02 -3.01
CA PHE A 117 -4.78 1.28 -3.18
C PHE A 117 -4.98 -0.04 -3.92
N LEU A 118 -6.03 -0.81 -3.57
CA LEU A 118 -6.38 -2.05 -4.25
C LEU A 118 -6.66 -1.81 -5.74
N LYS A 119 -7.46 -0.80 -6.06
CA LYS A 119 -7.83 -0.49 -7.45
C LYS A 119 -6.61 -0.12 -8.28
N VAL A 120 -5.72 0.69 -7.75
CA VAL A 120 -4.49 1.11 -8.45
C VAL A 120 -3.55 -0.07 -8.65
N MET A 121 -3.30 -0.89 -7.61
CA MET A 121 -2.36 -2.01 -7.69
C MET A 121 -2.84 -3.13 -8.62
N LEU A 122 -4.17 -3.28 -8.78
CA LEU A 122 -4.78 -4.25 -9.68
C LEU A 122 -5.28 -3.64 -11.00
N ASP A 123 -4.86 -2.39 -11.30
CA ASP A 123 -5.14 -1.80 -12.62
C ASP A 123 -4.29 -2.47 -13.70
N PRO A 124 -4.84 -2.69 -14.92
CA PRO A 124 -4.12 -3.28 -16.04
C PRO A 124 -2.80 -2.58 -16.36
N ILE A 125 -2.69 -1.27 -16.13
CA ILE A 125 -1.46 -0.52 -16.40
C ILE A 125 -0.30 -0.96 -15.49
N LEU A 126 -0.59 -1.37 -14.25
CA LEU A 126 0.40 -1.85 -13.28
C LEU A 126 0.54 -3.38 -13.30
N THR A 127 -0.49 -4.12 -13.74
CA THR A 127 -0.42 -5.58 -13.79
C THR A 127 0.17 -6.09 -15.09
N LYS A 128 -0.03 -5.39 -16.22
CA LYS A 128 0.54 -5.78 -17.54
C LYS A 128 2.07 -5.96 -17.55
N PRO A 129 2.89 -5.16 -16.86
CA PRO A 129 4.34 -5.37 -16.82
C PRO A 129 4.77 -6.76 -16.35
N TRP A 130 3.96 -7.46 -15.57
CA TRP A 130 4.26 -8.82 -15.10
C TRP A 130 4.31 -9.83 -16.26
N ASP A 131 3.55 -9.61 -17.35
CA ASP A 131 3.58 -10.44 -18.55
C ASP A 131 4.90 -10.28 -19.31
N PHE A 132 5.63 -9.19 -19.06
CA PHE A 132 6.87 -8.83 -19.75
C PHE A 132 8.15 -9.19 -18.99
N LEU A 133 8.06 -9.81 -17.80
CA LEU A 133 9.24 -10.16 -17.00
C LEU A 133 10.25 -11.02 -17.79
N GLY A 134 9.77 -12.02 -18.51
CA GLY A 134 10.64 -12.89 -19.32
C GLY A 134 11.39 -12.13 -20.43
N ILE A 135 10.75 -11.15 -21.04
CA ILE A 135 11.34 -10.28 -22.09
C ILE A 135 12.30 -9.29 -21.44
N TRP A 136 11.92 -8.71 -20.31
CA TRP A 136 12.75 -7.75 -19.58
C TRP A 136 14.09 -8.36 -19.11
N PHE A 137 14.10 -9.60 -18.64
CA PHE A 137 15.35 -10.29 -18.30
C PHE A 137 16.28 -10.54 -19.50
N GLN A 138 15.80 -10.33 -20.73
CA GLN A 138 16.55 -10.56 -21.97
C GLN A 138 16.89 -9.25 -22.71
N ASN A 139 16.47 -8.09 -22.18
CA ASN A 139 16.73 -6.79 -22.77
C ASN A 139 17.50 -5.86 -21.80
N ASN A 140 17.72 -4.61 -22.21
CA ASN A 140 18.44 -3.61 -21.42
C ASN A 140 17.52 -2.55 -20.80
N ASP A 141 16.20 -2.75 -20.81
CA ASP A 141 15.27 -1.81 -20.18
C ASP A 141 15.45 -1.79 -18.68
N ARG A 142 15.34 -0.61 -18.10
CA ARG A 142 15.56 -0.40 -16.67
C ARG A 142 14.52 -1.13 -15.80
N THR A 143 13.28 -1.22 -16.27
CA THR A 143 12.17 -1.83 -15.53
C THR A 143 11.24 -2.62 -16.44
N PRO A 144 10.51 -3.64 -15.92
CA PRO A 144 9.46 -4.33 -16.69
C PRO A 144 8.36 -3.39 -17.18
N PHE A 145 8.09 -2.30 -16.43
CA PHE A 145 7.15 -1.27 -16.83
C PHE A 145 7.63 -0.57 -18.12
N GLY A 146 8.92 -0.24 -18.19
CA GLY A 146 9.53 0.31 -19.42
C GLY A 146 9.41 -0.62 -20.61
N THR A 147 9.64 -1.92 -20.42
CA THR A 147 9.47 -2.94 -21.45
C THR A 147 8.02 -3.02 -21.94
N ALA A 148 7.04 -2.94 -21.03
CA ALA A 148 5.62 -3.07 -21.35
C ALA A 148 5.01 -1.80 -21.99
N HIS A 149 5.50 -0.62 -21.59
CA HIS A 149 4.88 0.68 -21.92
C HIS A 149 5.79 1.65 -22.68
N GLY A 150 7.06 1.30 -22.89
CA GLY A 150 8.03 2.13 -23.64
C GLY A 150 8.58 3.33 -22.89
N LYS A 151 8.20 3.55 -21.64
CA LYS A 151 8.65 4.67 -20.79
C LYS A 151 8.78 4.21 -19.33
N ALA A 152 9.60 4.90 -18.54
CA ALA A 152 9.61 4.72 -17.09
C ALA A 152 8.26 5.13 -16.47
N PHE A 153 7.91 4.55 -15.33
CA PHE A 153 6.60 4.79 -14.69
C PHE A 153 6.34 6.28 -14.42
N TRP A 154 7.28 6.98 -13.83
CA TRP A 154 7.13 8.41 -13.49
C TRP A 154 7.02 9.32 -14.71
N ASP A 155 7.76 9.01 -15.78
CA ASP A 155 7.62 9.71 -17.06
C ASP A 155 6.25 9.45 -17.70
N TYR A 156 5.76 8.23 -17.58
CA TYR A 156 4.45 7.85 -18.10
C TYR A 156 3.32 8.54 -17.32
N ALA A 157 3.39 8.53 -15.99
CA ALA A 157 2.41 9.15 -15.10
C ALA A 157 2.38 10.68 -15.30
N GLY A 158 3.55 11.34 -15.35
CA GLY A 158 3.65 12.78 -15.58
C GLY A 158 3.02 13.27 -16.89
N HIS A 159 2.88 12.39 -17.88
CA HIS A 159 2.17 12.69 -19.15
C HIS A 159 0.70 12.23 -19.14
N ASN A 160 0.22 11.62 -18.06
CA ASN A 160 -1.14 11.11 -17.93
C ASN A 160 -1.77 11.54 -16.59
N PRO A 161 -2.38 12.74 -16.53
CA PRO A 161 -2.93 13.27 -15.28
C PRO A 161 -3.99 12.38 -14.62
N LYS A 162 -4.72 11.58 -15.40
CA LYS A 162 -5.70 10.62 -14.84
C LYS A 162 -5.02 9.49 -14.08
N LEU A 163 -3.94 8.96 -14.64
CA LEU A 163 -3.15 7.92 -13.97
C LEU A 163 -2.43 8.50 -12.76
N ASP A 164 -1.85 9.68 -12.88
CA ASP A 164 -1.15 10.35 -11.79
C ASP A 164 -2.08 10.58 -10.59
N ASN A 165 -3.26 11.16 -10.81
CA ASN A 165 -4.27 11.35 -9.76
C ASN A 165 -4.74 10.02 -9.17
N PHE A 166 -4.95 9.00 -9.99
CA PHE A 166 -5.38 7.67 -9.56
C PHE A 166 -4.32 7.00 -8.69
N PHE A 167 -3.05 7.09 -9.10
CA PHE A 167 -1.92 6.58 -8.34
C PHE A 167 -1.73 7.33 -7.02
N ASN A 168 -1.79 8.66 -7.05
CA ASN A 168 -1.66 9.51 -5.87
C ASN A 168 -2.75 9.21 -4.84
N GLU A 169 -4.01 8.99 -5.25
CA GLU A 169 -5.09 8.59 -4.32
C GLU A 169 -4.86 7.19 -3.73
N GLY A 170 -4.34 6.25 -4.50
CA GLY A 170 -3.91 4.94 -3.99
C GLY A 170 -2.84 5.08 -2.90
N MET A 171 -1.81 5.88 -3.15
CA MET A 171 -0.73 6.15 -2.18
C MET A 171 -1.24 6.89 -0.94
N ALA A 172 -2.14 7.86 -1.11
CA ALA A 172 -2.79 8.58 -0.02
C ALA A 172 -3.65 7.64 0.86
N SER A 173 -4.39 6.71 0.25
CA SER A 173 -5.18 5.71 0.96
C SER A 173 -4.31 4.84 1.89
N ASP A 174 -3.20 4.32 1.38
CA ASP A 174 -2.22 3.60 2.23
C ASP A 174 -1.60 4.51 3.29
N ALA A 175 -1.33 5.77 2.96
CA ALA A 175 -0.76 6.73 3.92
C ALA A 175 -1.70 7.02 5.08
N ARG A 176 -3.02 7.13 4.85
CA ARG A 176 -4.02 7.31 5.92
C ARG A 176 -4.00 6.16 6.94
N LEU A 177 -3.98 4.91 6.48
CA LEU A 177 -3.89 3.75 7.38
C LEU A 177 -2.57 3.75 8.16
N VAL A 178 -1.47 4.05 7.49
CA VAL A 178 -0.14 4.05 8.12
C VAL A 178 0.01 5.16 9.13
N SER A 179 -0.42 6.38 8.80
CA SER A 179 -0.34 7.53 9.72
C SER A 179 -1.11 7.26 11.00
N SER A 180 -2.30 6.65 10.93
CA SER A 180 -3.09 6.32 12.12
C SER A 180 -2.31 5.38 13.06
N VAL A 181 -1.61 4.37 12.53
CA VAL A 181 -0.79 3.45 13.34
C VAL A 181 0.46 4.14 13.88
N LEU A 182 1.17 4.94 13.07
CA LEU A 182 2.38 5.66 13.51
C LEU A 182 2.06 6.64 14.64
N ILE A 183 0.99 7.41 14.51
CA ILE A 183 0.56 8.39 15.51
C ILE A 183 0.15 7.69 16.81
N ASP A 184 -0.54 6.55 16.73
CA ASP A 184 -0.96 5.80 17.92
C ASP A 184 0.21 5.08 18.62
N LYS A 185 1.07 4.40 17.85
CA LYS A 185 2.08 3.46 18.39
C LYS A 185 3.49 4.04 18.50
N CYS A 186 3.79 5.14 17.82
CA CYS A 186 5.16 5.68 17.71
C CYS A 186 5.26 7.15 18.13
N LYS A 187 4.42 7.62 19.06
CA LYS A 187 4.50 9.00 19.56
C LYS A 187 5.91 9.40 19.99
N GLY A 188 6.62 8.51 20.67
CA GLY A 188 7.98 8.76 21.15
C GLY A 188 9.00 9.04 20.05
N SER A 189 8.74 8.60 18.81
CA SER A 189 9.63 8.90 17.65
C SER A 189 9.49 10.36 17.20
N PHE A 190 8.42 11.05 17.56
CA PHE A 190 8.16 12.46 17.24
C PHE A 190 8.45 13.41 18.41
N GLU A 191 8.69 12.88 19.62
CA GLU A 191 8.97 13.69 20.80
C GLU A 191 10.31 14.41 20.69
N GLY A 192 10.30 15.73 20.95
CA GLY A 192 11.49 16.59 20.93
C GLY A 192 12.02 16.84 19.52
N LEU A 193 11.16 16.71 18.49
CA LEU A 193 11.41 17.22 17.15
C LEU A 193 10.68 18.55 16.98
N ASP A 194 11.34 19.54 16.38
CA ASP A 194 10.76 20.82 15.99
C ASP A 194 10.47 20.85 14.49
N TRP A 195 11.28 20.15 13.67
CA TRP A 195 11.14 20.09 12.21
C TRP A 195 11.22 18.67 11.65
N LEU A 196 10.25 18.32 10.81
CA LEU A 196 10.18 17.06 10.07
C LEU A 196 10.05 17.32 8.57
N VAL A 197 10.82 16.60 7.75
CA VAL A 197 10.67 16.61 6.30
C VAL A 197 10.16 15.25 5.81
N ASP A 198 9.02 15.23 5.14
CA ASP A 198 8.45 14.06 4.45
C ASP A 198 8.93 14.06 3.00
N VAL A 199 9.98 13.29 2.71
CA VAL A 199 10.65 13.24 1.40
C VAL A 199 9.94 12.28 0.47
N GLY A 200 9.54 12.77 -0.70
CA GLY A 200 8.64 12.06 -1.60
C GLY A 200 7.24 11.94 -1.00
N GLY A 201 6.81 12.97 -0.24
CA GLY A 201 5.56 12.96 0.51
C GLY A 201 4.29 13.09 -0.36
N GLY A 202 4.44 13.23 -1.70
CA GLY A 202 3.33 13.32 -2.64
C GLY A 202 2.43 14.50 -2.32
N THR A 203 1.13 14.23 -2.20
CA THR A 203 0.12 15.25 -1.84
C THR A 203 0.09 15.60 -0.34
N GLY A 204 1.01 15.06 0.45
CA GLY A 204 1.19 15.42 1.86
C GLY A 204 0.28 14.71 2.85
N THR A 205 -0.38 13.61 2.48
CA THR A 205 -1.33 12.91 3.37
C THR A 205 -0.69 12.49 4.69
N LEU A 206 0.55 11.97 4.67
CA LEU A 206 1.26 11.55 5.86
C LEU A 206 1.78 12.75 6.66
N GLY A 207 2.47 13.69 5.98
CA GLY A 207 2.96 14.93 6.59
C GLY A 207 1.84 15.71 7.27
N LYS A 208 0.67 15.85 6.62
CA LYS A 208 -0.51 16.50 7.18
C LYS A 208 -1.02 15.78 8.45
N ALA A 209 -1.17 14.46 8.40
CA ALA A 209 -1.65 13.70 9.57
C ALA A 209 -0.71 13.84 10.77
N ILE A 210 0.61 13.91 10.53
CA ILE A 210 1.61 14.14 11.57
C ILE A 210 1.51 15.59 12.10
N ALA A 211 1.41 16.59 11.21
CA ALA A 211 1.24 17.99 11.61
C ALA A 211 -0.01 18.22 12.44
N ASP A 212 -1.14 17.63 12.04
CA ASP A 212 -2.41 17.70 12.81
C ASP A 212 -2.28 17.04 14.20
N ALA A 213 -1.54 15.92 14.31
CA ALA A 213 -1.36 15.19 15.57
C ALA A 213 -0.33 15.83 16.52
N PHE A 214 0.65 16.56 15.98
CA PHE A 214 1.73 17.21 16.72
C PHE A 214 1.83 18.70 16.35
N PRO A 215 0.97 19.58 16.89
CA PRO A 215 0.87 20.99 16.50
C PRO A 215 2.14 21.83 16.72
N HIS A 216 3.08 21.36 17.53
CA HIS A 216 4.38 22.01 17.75
C HIS A 216 5.43 21.65 16.68
N LEU A 217 5.19 20.59 15.91
CA LEU A 217 6.12 20.05 14.91
C LEU A 217 5.84 20.69 13.55
N GLU A 218 6.80 21.46 13.05
CA GLU A 218 6.78 21.99 11.69
C GLU A 218 7.05 20.86 10.70
N CYS A 219 6.07 20.53 9.85
CA CYS A 219 6.17 19.49 8.85
C CYS A 219 6.37 20.10 7.46
N THR A 220 7.36 19.62 6.72
CA THR A 220 7.59 19.99 5.32
C THR A 220 7.39 18.77 4.44
N VAL A 221 6.44 18.83 3.52
CA VAL A 221 6.28 17.88 2.43
C VAL A 221 7.22 18.29 1.31
N PHE A 222 8.19 17.46 1.00
CA PHE A 222 9.19 17.71 -0.03
C PHE A 222 9.03 16.71 -1.17
N ASP A 223 8.69 17.21 -2.36
CA ASP A 223 8.50 16.38 -3.56
C ASP A 223 8.86 17.18 -4.80
N LEU A 224 8.81 16.55 -5.98
CA LEU A 224 9.10 17.23 -7.24
C LEU A 224 8.21 18.46 -7.42
N PRO A 225 8.74 19.55 -8.01
CA PRO A 225 8.01 20.82 -8.11
C PRO A 225 6.60 20.69 -8.71
N HIS A 226 6.41 19.80 -9.70
CA HIS A 226 5.11 19.61 -10.33
C HIS A 226 4.11 18.85 -9.43
N VAL A 227 4.59 18.04 -8.48
CA VAL A 227 3.75 17.30 -7.53
C VAL A 227 3.17 18.23 -6.47
N VAL A 228 3.98 19.14 -5.96
CA VAL A 228 3.56 20.09 -4.91
C VAL A 228 2.98 21.38 -5.49
N ALA A 229 3.00 21.57 -6.81
CA ALA A 229 2.46 22.75 -7.45
C ALA A 229 0.96 22.93 -7.15
N GLY A 230 0.59 24.10 -6.63
CA GLY A 230 -0.79 24.43 -6.27
C GLY A 230 -1.25 23.92 -4.91
N LEU A 231 -0.44 23.13 -4.18
CA LEU A 231 -0.70 22.81 -2.80
C LEU A 231 -0.35 24.02 -1.92
N GLN A 232 -1.17 24.29 -0.92
CA GLN A 232 -1.02 25.47 -0.07
C GLN A 232 -0.57 25.08 1.33
N ASP A 233 0.36 25.85 1.86
CA ASP A 233 0.78 25.75 3.25
C ASP A 233 -0.42 25.95 4.19
N ASN A 234 -0.43 25.23 5.27
CA ASN A 234 -1.50 25.30 6.27
C ASN A 234 -0.95 25.09 7.67
N GLY A 235 -1.01 26.11 8.53
CA GLY A 235 -0.50 26.05 9.89
C GLY A 235 0.97 25.66 9.94
N ASN A 236 1.26 24.50 10.56
CA ASN A 236 2.60 23.93 10.68
C ASN A 236 2.95 22.94 9.55
N LEU A 237 2.19 22.93 8.45
CA LEU A 237 2.47 22.13 7.25
C LEU A 237 2.89 23.03 6.10
N LYS A 238 4.04 22.73 5.49
CA LYS A 238 4.60 23.46 4.32
C LYS A 238 4.86 22.49 3.17
N TYR A 239 4.83 23.03 1.94
CA TYR A 239 5.13 22.30 0.72
C TYR A 239 6.34 22.91 0.02
N VAL A 240 7.35 22.09 -0.25
CA VAL A 240 8.61 22.54 -0.89
C VAL A 240 8.91 21.65 -2.09
N GLY A 241 9.06 22.27 -3.25
CA GLY A 241 9.45 21.58 -4.48
C GLY A 241 10.95 21.43 -4.61
N GLY A 242 11.42 20.21 -4.96
CA GLY A 242 12.84 19.95 -5.21
C GLY A 242 13.11 18.51 -5.62
N ASP A 243 14.38 18.18 -5.79
CA ASP A 243 14.84 16.84 -6.12
C ASP A 243 15.64 16.24 -4.94
N MET A 244 15.15 15.13 -4.39
CA MET A 244 15.80 14.43 -3.26
C MET A 244 17.20 13.89 -3.59
N PHE A 245 17.56 13.79 -4.87
CA PHE A 245 18.90 13.43 -5.29
C PHE A 245 19.88 14.59 -5.23
N GLU A 246 19.40 15.82 -5.26
CA GLU A 246 20.23 17.03 -5.20
C GLU A 246 20.36 17.56 -3.77
N CYS A 247 19.25 17.81 -3.09
CA CYS A 247 19.23 18.29 -1.70
C CYS A 247 17.93 17.89 -1.00
N VAL A 248 17.96 17.87 0.33
CA VAL A 248 16.80 17.72 1.20
C VAL A 248 16.77 18.91 2.16
N PRO A 249 15.63 19.54 2.43
CA PRO A 249 15.53 20.63 3.41
C PRO A 249 16.05 20.22 4.80
N VAL A 250 16.68 21.17 5.50
CA VAL A 250 17.20 20.92 6.86
C VAL A 250 16.05 20.61 7.82
N ALA A 251 16.22 19.58 8.66
CA ALA A 251 15.23 19.13 9.63
C ALA A 251 15.91 18.39 10.80
N ASP A 252 15.14 18.17 11.88
CA ASP A 252 15.52 17.30 12.99
C ASP A 252 15.36 15.83 12.61
N ALA A 253 14.38 15.54 11.76
CA ALA A 253 14.13 14.21 11.22
C ALA A 253 13.64 14.26 9.77
N VAL A 254 13.98 13.22 9.02
CA VAL A 254 13.52 13.00 7.64
C VAL A 254 12.70 11.72 7.60
N LEU A 255 11.52 11.77 6.99
CA LEU A 255 10.64 10.63 6.78
C LEU A 255 10.69 10.20 5.31
N LEU A 256 10.83 8.90 5.08
CA LEU A 256 10.83 8.28 3.74
C LEU A 256 9.81 7.14 3.72
N LYS A 257 8.69 7.33 3.02
CA LYS A 257 7.66 6.29 2.87
C LYS A 257 7.54 5.87 1.42
N TRP A 258 7.77 4.59 1.12
CA TRP A 258 7.69 4.05 -0.24
C TRP A 258 8.67 4.74 -1.23
N ILE A 259 9.86 5.12 -0.77
CA ILE A 259 10.88 5.79 -1.59
C ILE A 259 12.04 4.84 -1.92
N LEU A 260 12.70 4.27 -0.90
CA LEU A 260 13.92 3.49 -1.12
C LEU A 260 13.66 2.10 -1.70
N HIS A 261 12.43 1.62 -1.68
CA HIS A 261 12.09 0.27 -2.11
C HIS A 261 12.09 0.10 -3.65
N ASP A 262 11.86 1.17 -4.39
CA ASP A 262 11.82 1.20 -5.86
C ASP A 262 13.13 1.72 -6.48
N ARG A 263 14.18 1.87 -5.65
CA ARG A 263 15.50 2.39 -6.04
C ARG A 263 16.57 1.32 -5.91
N ASN A 264 17.57 1.36 -6.80
CA ASN A 264 18.77 0.55 -6.65
C ASN A 264 19.65 1.04 -5.49
N ASP A 265 20.70 0.29 -5.14
CA ASP A 265 21.53 0.59 -3.96
C ASP A 265 22.30 1.90 -4.08
N ASP A 266 22.79 2.25 -5.28
CA ASP A 266 23.50 3.51 -5.52
C ASP A 266 22.58 4.72 -5.35
N GLU A 267 21.36 4.63 -5.87
CA GLU A 267 20.33 5.64 -5.71
C GLU A 267 19.90 5.77 -4.24
N CYS A 268 19.67 4.66 -3.56
CA CYS A 268 19.38 4.65 -2.12
C CYS A 268 20.47 5.32 -1.31
N LEU A 269 21.74 4.99 -1.62
CA LEU A 269 22.90 5.59 -0.95
C LEU A 269 22.97 7.09 -1.18
N LYS A 270 22.69 7.57 -2.40
CA LYS A 270 22.66 8.99 -2.71
C LYS A 270 21.58 9.72 -1.90
N ILE A 271 20.35 9.19 -1.89
CA ILE A 271 19.23 9.76 -1.12
C ILE A 271 19.54 9.79 0.37
N LEU A 272 20.02 8.67 0.93
CA LEU A 272 20.35 8.56 2.35
C LEU A 272 21.44 9.53 2.79
N LYS A 273 22.45 9.78 1.95
CA LYS A 273 23.47 10.80 2.21
C LYS A 273 22.86 12.20 2.26
N ARG A 274 21.94 12.55 1.32
CA ARG A 274 21.24 13.82 1.34
C ARG A 274 20.36 13.97 2.60
N CYS A 275 19.68 12.90 3.00
CA CYS A 275 18.94 12.89 4.25
C CYS A 275 19.84 13.12 5.46
N LYS A 276 21.02 12.48 5.51
CA LYS A 276 21.98 12.67 6.59
C LYS A 276 22.52 14.11 6.63
N GLU A 277 22.83 14.69 5.48
CA GLU A 277 23.26 16.09 5.37
C GLU A 277 22.19 17.08 5.87
N ALA A 278 20.89 16.74 5.66
CA ALA A 278 19.77 17.56 6.09
C ALA A 278 19.51 17.49 7.60
N ILE A 279 19.86 16.37 8.25
CA ILE A 279 19.66 16.18 9.69
C ILE A 279 20.79 16.92 10.42
N SER A 280 20.45 17.95 11.19
CA SER A 280 21.42 18.69 11.99
C SER A 280 22.07 17.78 13.05
N ASN A 281 23.36 17.94 13.31
CA ASN A 281 24.18 17.11 14.21
C ASN A 281 23.70 17.05 15.68
N GLN A 282 22.58 17.69 16.02
CA GLN A 282 22.04 17.76 17.37
C GLN A 282 20.73 16.96 17.57
N HIS A 283 20.15 16.32 16.52
CA HIS A 283 18.82 15.74 16.55
C HIS A 283 18.68 14.27 16.08
N LYS A 284 17.53 13.66 16.31
CA LYS A 284 17.25 12.24 16.49
C LYS A 284 17.31 11.33 15.25
N GLY A 285 17.55 11.81 14.04
CA GLY A 285 17.77 10.89 12.92
C GLY A 285 16.61 10.74 11.92
N ALA A 286 16.82 9.90 10.90
CA ALA A 286 15.84 9.64 9.85
C ALA A 286 14.88 8.51 10.21
N MET A 287 13.58 8.70 9.97
CA MET A 287 12.58 7.64 10.04
C MET A 287 12.33 7.08 8.66
N ILE A 288 12.69 5.81 8.44
CA ILE A 288 12.54 5.14 7.16
C ILE A 288 11.45 4.08 7.30
N LYS A 289 10.39 4.19 6.49
CA LYS A 289 9.38 3.16 6.40
C LYS A 289 9.78 2.14 5.33
N LYS A 290 10.09 0.93 5.75
CA LYS A 290 10.51 -0.19 4.90
C LYS A 290 9.39 -0.59 3.91
N GLY A 291 9.70 -0.57 2.61
CA GLY A 291 9.16 -1.50 1.64
C GLY A 291 9.89 -2.84 1.75
N ARG A 292 9.29 -3.94 1.29
CA ARG A 292 9.72 -5.32 1.61
C ARG A 292 11.00 -5.82 0.92
N GLU A 293 11.70 -5.05 0.10
CA GLU A 293 12.54 -5.62 -0.96
C GLU A 293 14.00 -5.88 -0.60
N ARG A 294 14.44 -5.52 0.62
CA ARG A 294 15.78 -5.82 1.14
C ARG A 294 15.70 -6.48 2.49
N ARG A 295 16.61 -7.42 2.74
CA ARG A 295 16.81 -8.03 4.07
C ARG A 295 17.38 -6.98 5.03
N GLU A 296 17.27 -7.24 6.33
CA GLU A 296 17.81 -6.35 7.36
C GLU A 296 19.29 -6.05 7.16
N GLU A 297 20.09 -7.08 6.83
CA GLU A 297 21.53 -6.95 6.60
C GLU A 297 21.86 -6.07 5.39
N GLU A 298 21.03 -6.08 4.35
CA GLU A 298 21.16 -5.24 3.16
C GLU A 298 20.82 -3.78 3.49
N TRP A 299 19.76 -3.56 4.29
CA TRP A 299 19.43 -2.24 4.81
C TRP A 299 20.53 -1.68 5.70
N ALA A 300 21.06 -2.49 6.64
CA ALA A 300 22.15 -2.08 7.52
C ALA A 300 23.40 -1.62 6.73
N LYS A 301 23.76 -2.35 5.66
CA LYS A 301 24.87 -1.96 4.78
C LYS A 301 24.65 -0.59 4.15
N LEU A 302 23.45 -0.30 3.66
CA LEU A 302 23.11 1.00 3.06
C LEU A 302 23.18 2.12 4.09
N PHE A 303 22.65 1.91 5.30
CA PHE A 303 22.67 2.92 6.36
C PHE A 303 24.09 3.25 6.80
N PHE A 304 24.93 2.24 7.07
CA PHE A 304 26.33 2.45 7.45
C PHE A 304 27.14 3.05 6.30
N ALA A 305 26.90 2.64 5.05
CA ALA A 305 27.57 3.24 3.88
C ALA A 305 27.17 4.70 3.64
N ALA A 306 25.94 5.09 4.05
CA ALA A 306 25.49 6.48 4.04
C ALA A 306 26.06 7.29 5.22
N GLY A 307 26.73 6.62 6.18
CA GLY A 307 27.40 7.23 7.32
C GLY A 307 26.53 7.35 8.58
N PHE A 308 25.39 6.71 8.64
CA PHE A 308 24.61 6.58 9.88
C PHE A 308 25.32 5.63 10.85
N SER A 309 25.15 5.85 12.15
CA SER A 309 25.87 5.11 13.20
C SER A 309 25.09 3.93 13.75
N ASN A 310 23.75 3.99 13.71
CA ASN A 310 22.86 2.99 14.30
C ASN A 310 21.49 2.98 13.61
N TYR A 311 20.73 1.90 13.84
CA TYR A 311 19.34 1.80 13.40
C TYR A 311 18.52 0.95 14.37
N LYS A 312 17.17 1.12 14.32
CA LYS A 312 16.21 0.34 15.09
C LYS A 312 15.05 -0.03 14.19
N ILE A 313 14.63 -1.31 14.18
CA ILE A 313 13.49 -1.81 13.44
C ILE A 313 12.35 -2.12 14.41
N THR A 314 11.18 -1.53 14.16
CA THR A 314 9.96 -1.75 14.94
C THR A 314 8.88 -2.34 14.02
N PRO A 315 8.53 -3.65 14.16
CA PRO A 315 7.58 -4.34 13.27
C PRO A 315 6.13 -4.09 13.68
N ILE A 316 5.60 -2.90 13.44
CA ILE A 316 4.27 -2.46 13.89
C ILE A 316 3.27 -2.20 12.76
N LEU A 317 3.69 -2.34 11.51
CA LEU A 317 2.90 -1.97 10.33
C LEU A 317 2.45 -3.18 9.51
N GLY A 318 2.16 -4.31 10.17
CA GLY A 318 1.77 -5.56 9.52
C GLY A 318 2.93 -6.16 8.71
N LEU A 319 2.82 -6.17 7.39
CA LEU A 319 3.90 -6.63 6.50
C LEU A 319 5.11 -5.67 6.43
N ARG A 320 5.03 -4.51 7.07
CA ARG A 320 6.03 -3.44 7.03
C ARG A 320 6.52 -3.11 8.44
N SER A 321 7.64 -2.45 8.52
CA SER A 321 8.25 -2.01 9.77
C SER A 321 8.56 -0.52 9.72
N LEU A 322 8.55 0.14 10.87
CA LEU A 322 9.24 1.41 11.03
C LEU A 322 10.72 1.12 11.22
N ILE A 323 11.60 1.80 10.48
CA ILE A 323 13.04 1.80 10.69
C ILE A 323 13.45 3.21 11.09
N GLU A 324 14.02 3.34 12.27
CA GLU A 324 14.65 4.56 12.74
C GLU A 324 16.15 4.43 12.51
N VAL A 325 16.78 5.46 11.91
CA VAL A 325 18.20 5.46 11.57
C VAL A 325 18.83 6.70 12.21
N PHE A 326 19.96 6.54 12.87
CA PHE A 326 20.58 7.58 13.70
C PHE A 326 21.91 8.04 13.10
N PRO A 327 22.21 9.37 13.10
CA PRO A 327 23.44 9.97 12.58
C PRO A 327 24.73 9.39 13.14
#